data_f0b9d4483bc49cdb0bee412354f22812
#
_entry.id   f0b9d4483bc49cdb0bee412354f22812
#
_cell.length_a   1.000
_cell.length_b   1.000
_cell.length_c   1.000
_cell.angle_alpha   90.00
_cell.angle_beta   90.00
_cell.angle_gamma   90.00
#
_symmetry.space_group_name_H-M   'P 1'
#
loop_
_entity.id
_entity.type
_entity.pdbx_description
1 polymer ?
#
loop_
_entity_poly.entity_id
_entity_poly.type
_entity_poly.pdbx_seq_one_letter_code
_entity_poly.pdbx_strand_id
1 'polypeptide(L)'
;MIRIFIALLFFTFLFGQADEVSVQDIIQVMDDNLNAKSRVMTSKMIVHGRRTSRTIKSRNWVVGIDQAFTEYLSPPREAGTKMLKLYDKLWTYSPQTDRVIQISGHMLRQSVMGSDMSYNDMMEDRPLEELYEATLEGSVLIDGRDHWIMHLEAKAKGLSYPKRRAWIDKEYLLPMKEEL
;
A
#
# COMPACT_ATOMS: atom_id res chain seq x y z
N MET A 1 50.63 -60.31 -1.81
CA MET A 1 50.32 -59.04 -1.14
C MET A 1 49.47 -58.20 -2.07
N ILE A 2 48.14 -58.22 -1.85
CA ILE A 2 47.17 -57.49 -2.67
C ILE A 2 46.88 -56.17 -1.94
N ARG A 3 47.20 -55.02 -2.55
CA ARG A 3 46.86 -53.72 -2.04
C ARG A 3 45.52 -53.27 -2.63
N ILE A 4 44.45 -53.27 -1.80
CA ILE A 4 43.13 -52.75 -2.14
C ILE A 4 43.18 -51.23 -1.96
N PHE A 5 43.03 -50.48 -3.04
CA PHE A 5 42.83 -49.03 -3.05
C PHE A 5 41.33 -48.75 -2.91
N ILE A 6 40.91 -48.27 -1.75
CA ILE A 6 39.54 -47.78 -1.55
C ILE A 6 39.49 -46.34 -2.01
N ALA A 7 38.88 -46.09 -3.14
CA ALA A 7 38.59 -44.72 -3.60
C ALA A 7 37.33 -44.20 -2.88
N LEU A 8 37.56 -43.26 -1.95
CA LEU A 8 36.46 -42.55 -1.26
C LEU A 8 35.89 -41.49 -2.23
N LEU A 9 34.73 -41.76 -2.81
CA LEU A 9 33.98 -40.79 -3.59
C LEU A 9 33.33 -39.77 -2.65
N PHE A 10 33.92 -38.57 -2.56
CA PHE A 10 33.30 -37.43 -1.91
C PHE A 10 32.18 -36.91 -2.82
N PHE A 11 30.93 -37.24 -2.51
CA PHE A 11 29.74 -36.64 -3.14
C PHE A 11 29.50 -35.29 -2.48
N THR A 12 30.04 -34.22 -3.06
CA THR A 12 29.74 -32.85 -2.64
C THR A 12 28.32 -32.53 -3.06
N PHE A 13 27.39 -32.55 -2.10
CA PHE A 13 26.05 -32.00 -2.27
C PHE A 13 26.22 -30.49 -2.42
N LEU A 14 26.14 -29.99 -3.63
CA LEU A 14 25.91 -28.59 -3.92
C LEU A 14 24.44 -28.32 -3.50
N PHE A 15 24.28 -27.85 -2.27
CA PHE A 15 23.05 -27.14 -1.88
C PHE A 15 23.02 -25.88 -2.74
N GLY A 16 22.18 -25.87 -3.79
CA GLY A 16 21.81 -24.64 -4.46
C GLY A 16 21.18 -23.73 -3.38
N GLN A 17 21.86 -22.63 -3.06
CA GLN A 17 21.22 -21.52 -2.37
C GLN A 17 20.09 -21.08 -3.29
N ALA A 18 18.85 -21.37 -2.90
CA ALA A 18 17.70 -20.64 -3.44
C ALA A 18 18.01 -19.17 -3.11
N ASP A 19 18.06 -18.31 -4.11
CA ASP A 19 18.19 -16.87 -3.91
C ASP A 19 17.02 -16.45 -3.01
N GLU A 20 17.34 -16.19 -1.75
CA GLU A 20 16.39 -15.69 -0.78
C GLU A 20 16.03 -14.27 -1.24
N VAL A 21 14.84 -14.08 -1.80
CA VAL A 21 14.36 -12.79 -2.27
C VAL A 21 14.49 -11.79 -1.12
N SER A 22 15.29 -10.76 -1.32
CA SER A 22 15.51 -9.74 -0.30
C SER A 22 14.21 -8.99 0.00
N VAL A 23 13.95 -8.72 1.27
CA VAL A 23 12.81 -7.91 1.70
C VAL A 23 12.84 -6.53 1.04
N GLN A 24 14.02 -5.96 0.87
CA GLN A 24 14.24 -4.68 0.22
C GLN A 24 13.84 -4.74 -1.26
N ASP A 25 14.19 -5.79 -1.97
CA ASP A 25 13.81 -5.96 -3.37
C ASP A 25 12.29 -6.08 -3.52
N ILE A 26 11.61 -6.79 -2.61
CA ILE A 26 10.14 -6.89 -2.61
C ILE A 26 9.50 -5.52 -2.43
N ILE A 27 9.97 -4.72 -1.47
CA ILE A 27 9.42 -3.37 -1.22
C ILE A 27 9.65 -2.46 -2.42
N GLN A 28 10.86 -2.45 -2.96
CA GLN A 28 11.20 -1.59 -4.10
C GLN A 28 10.33 -1.92 -5.31
N VAL A 29 10.22 -3.18 -5.69
CA VAL A 29 9.38 -3.58 -6.83
C VAL A 29 7.90 -3.32 -6.56
N MET A 30 7.43 -3.50 -5.33
CA MET A 30 6.07 -3.17 -4.92
C MET A 30 5.81 -1.67 -5.06
N ASP A 31 6.70 -0.81 -4.59
CA ASP A 31 6.61 0.65 -4.73
C ASP A 31 6.62 1.06 -6.21
N ASP A 32 7.49 0.47 -7.03
CA ASP A 32 7.54 0.72 -8.48
C ASP A 32 6.23 0.31 -9.17
N ASN A 33 5.64 -0.83 -8.80
CA ASN A 33 4.37 -1.30 -9.34
C ASN A 33 3.19 -0.43 -8.90
N LEU A 34 3.21 0.06 -7.65
CA LEU A 34 2.22 1.01 -7.15
C LEU A 34 2.35 2.39 -7.80
N ASN A 35 3.55 2.80 -8.18
CA ASN A 35 3.88 4.10 -8.76
C ASN A 35 3.92 4.09 -10.29
N ALA A 36 3.01 3.34 -10.95
CA ALA A 36 2.88 3.37 -12.40
C ALA A 36 2.73 4.81 -12.93
N LYS A 37 3.23 5.09 -14.15
CA LYS A 37 3.17 6.44 -14.77
C LYS A 37 1.78 7.07 -14.71
N SER A 38 0.75 6.27 -14.89
CA SER A 38 -0.64 6.68 -14.69
C SER A 38 -1.52 5.47 -14.38
N ARG A 39 -2.53 5.66 -13.54
CA ARG A 39 -3.51 4.61 -13.22
C ARG A 39 -4.90 5.19 -13.01
N VAL A 40 -5.90 4.40 -13.37
CA VAL A 40 -7.31 4.68 -13.07
C VAL A 40 -7.84 3.52 -12.25
N MET A 41 -8.42 3.82 -11.09
CA MET A 41 -8.96 2.79 -10.21
C MET A 41 -10.32 3.21 -9.64
N THR A 42 -11.14 2.21 -9.34
CA THR A 42 -12.37 2.38 -8.57
C THR A 42 -12.13 1.85 -7.17
N SER A 43 -12.41 2.66 -6.17
CA SER A 43 -12.26 2.32 -4.76
C SER A 43 -13.60 2.17 -4.08
N LYS A 44 -13.64 1.27 -3.11
CA LYS A 44 -14.77 1.09 -2.19
C LYS A 44 -14.23 1.17 -0.77
N MET A 45 -14.61 2.21 -0.05
CA MET A 45 -14.27 2.41 1.35
C MET A 45 -15.50 2.10 2.20
N ILE A 46 -15.35 1.23 3.19
CA ILE A 46 -16.39 0.91 4.17
C ILE A 46 -15.99 1.55 5.49
N VAL A 47 -16.77 2.52 5.94
CA VAL A 47 -16.56 3.19 7.22
C VAL A 47 -17.51 2.58 8.24
N HIS A 48 -16.93 1.91 9.24
CA HIS A 48 -17.68 1.28 10.32
C HIS A 48 -17.95 2.28 11.44
N GLY A 49 -19.22 2.63 11.63
CA GLY A 49 -19.65 3.45 12.76
C GLY A 49 -20.20 2.58 13.90
N ARG A 50 -20.49 3.21 15.02
CA ARG A 50 -21.03 2.50 16.22
C ARG A 50 -22.34 1.75 15.98
N ARG A 51 -23.20 2.25 15.09
CA ARG A 51 -24.54 1.68 14.85
C ARG A 51 -24.72 1.18 13.42
N THR A 52 -24.08 1.83 12.46
CA THR A 52 -24.25 1.54 11.04
C THR A 52 -22.91 1.70 10.34
N SER A 53 -22.70 0.91 9.28
CA SER A 53 -21.58 1.09 8.36
C SER A 53 -22.08 1.81 7.11
N ARG A 54 -21.23 2.61 6.50
CA ARG A 54 -21.52 3.26 5.23
C ARG A 54 -20.45 2.91 4.20
N THR A 55 -20.88 2.75 2.97
CA THR A 55 -20.01 2.45 1.84
C THR A 55 -19.88 3.67 0.96
N ILE A 56 -18.65 4.10 0.72
CA ILE A 56 -18.29 5.20 -0.16
C ILE A 56 -17.57 4.62 -1.37
N LYS A 57 -18.04 4.95 -2.57
CA LYS A 57 -17.38 4.55 -3.82
C LYS A 57 -16.76 5.79 -4.46
N SER A 58 -15.57 5.64 -4.99
CA SER A 58 -14.89 6.70 -5.73
C SER A 58 -14.17 6.15 -6.96
N ARG A 59 -13.93 7.02 -7.91
CA ARG A 59 -13.06 6.80 -9.05
C ARG A 59 -11.87 7.73 -8.94
N ASN A 60 -10.69 7.18 -9.14
CA ASN A 60 -9.45 7.87 -8.91
C ASN A 60 -8.60 7.81 -10.18
N TRP A 61 -8.04 8.93 -10.57
CA TRP A 61 -7.07 9.08 -11.66
C TRP A 61 -5.77 9.58 -11.02
N VAL A 62 -4.69 8.90 -11.25
CA VAL A 62 -3.39 9.19 -10.64
C VAL A 62 -2.35 9.26 -11.74
N VAL A 63 -1.47 10.26 -11.69
CA VAL A 63 -0.33 10.43 -12.57
C VAL A 63 0.92 10.61 -11.71
N GLY A 64 1.85 9.67 -11.82
CA GLY A 64 3.01 9.62 -10.94
C GLY A 64 2.60 9.40 -9.48
N ILE A 65 3.32 10.03 -8.56
CA ILE A 65 3.10 9.93 -7.11
C ILE A 65 2.38 11.17 -6.54
N ASP A 66 2.45 12.29 -7.23
CA ASP A 66 2.13 13.61 -6.72
C ASP A 66 0.89 14.27 -7.34
N GLN A 67 0.24 13.60 -8.30
CA GLN A 67 -0.97 14.12 -8.95
C GLN A 67 -2.09 13.10 -8.88
N ALA A 68 -3.21 13.49 -8.29
CA ALA A 68 -4.38 12.64 -8.18
C ALA A 68 -5.68 13.45 -8.29
N PHE A 69 -6.63 12.91 -9.01
CA PHE A 69 -8.00 13.39 -9.05
C PHE A 69 -8.93 12.28 -8.59
N THR A 70 -9.80 12.59 -7.64
CA THR A 70 -10.79 11.66 -7.09
C THR A 70 -12.19 12.24 -7.28
N GLU A 71 -13.10 11.43 -7.80
CA GLU A 71 -14.53 11.74 -7.83
C GLU A 71 -15.29 10.72 -6.99
N TYR A 72 -16.07 11.20 -6.04
CA TYR A 72 -16.94 10.36 -5.21
C TYR A 72 -18.23 10.08 -5.96
N LEU A 73 -18.58 8.79 -6.07
CA LEU A 73 -19.70 8.29 -6.85
C LEU A 73 -20.91 7.94 -5.98
N SER A 74 -20.69 7.58 -4.73
CA SER A 74 -21.74 7.22 -3.78
C SER A 74 -21.23 7.31 -2.33
N PRO A 75 -22.11 7.42 -1.33
CA PRO A 75 -23.57 7.50 -1.41
C PRO A 75 -24.07 8.85 -1.97
N PRO A 76 -25.37 9.07 -2.20
CA PRO A 76 -25.89 10.32 -2.79
C PRO A 76 -25.43 11.60 -2.10
N ARG A 77 -25.19 11.54 -0.79
CA ARG A 77 -24.67 12.68 -0.02
C ARG A 77 -23.27 13.09 -0.44
N GLU A 78 -22.43 12.15 -0.84
CA GLU A 78 -21.03 12.37 -1.20
C GLU A 78 -20.82 12.44 -2.72
N ALA A 79 -21.83 11.98 -3.49
CA ALA A 79 -21.75 11.91 -4.95
C ALA A 79 -21.50 13.29 -5.56
N GLY A 80 -20.55 13.35 -6.51
CA GLY A 80 -20.13 14.59 -7.18
C GLY A 80 -19.10 15.41 -6.41
N THR A 81 -18.81 15.08 -5.15
CA THR A 81 -17.64 15.64 -4.45
C THR A 81 -16.38 15.23 -5.19
N LYS A 82 -15.46 16.16 -5.40
CA LYS A 82 -14.21 15.94 -6.11
C LYS A 82 -13.04 16.37 -5.25
N MET A 83 -11.92 15.69 -5.40
CA MET A 83 -10.67 16.09 -4.79
C MET A 83 -9.57 16.14 -5.84
N LEU A 84 -8.70 17.12 -5.72
CA LEU A 84 -7.55 17.32 -6.59
C LEU A 84 -6.31 17.48 -5.73
N LYS A 85 -5.35 16.56 -5.88
CA LYS A 85 -4.00 16.68 -5.37
C LYS A 85 -3.09 17.10 -6.51
N LEU A 86 -2.34 18.15 -6.32
CA LEU A 86 -1.26 18.58 -7.20
C LEU A 86 -0.06 18.92 -6.33
N TYR A 87 0.94 18.05 -6.36
CA TYR A 87 2.16 18.17 -5.55
C TYR A 87 1.81 18.26 -4.05
N ASP A 88 2.23 19.31 -3.39
CA ASP A 88 2.00 19.61 -1.97
C ASP A 88 0.63 20.20 -1.64
N LYS A 89 -0.27 20.33 -2.61
CA LYS A 89 -1.57 20.99 -2.45
C LYS A 89 -2.73 20.07 -2.69
N LEU A 90 -3.75 20.21 -1.85
CA LEU A 90 -4.99 19.44 -1.91
C LEU A 90 -6.20 20.38 -1.93
N TRP A 91 -7.12 20.15 -2.84
CA TRP A 91 -8.41 20.85 -2.93
C TRP A 91 -9.56 19.88 -2.89
N THR A 92 -10.67 20.35 -2.35
CA THR A 92 -11.96 19.66 -2.44
C THR A 92 -13.01 20.56 -3.06
N TYR A 93 -13.82 20.00 -3.94
CA TYR A 93 -15.02 20.62 -4.49
C TYR A 93 -16.25 20.00 -3.90
N SER A 94 -17.19 20.81 -3.42
CA SER A 94 -18.49 20.38 -2.90
C SER A 94 -19.60 20.76 -3.88
N PRO A 95 -20.32 19.80 -4.47
CA PRO A 95 -21.43 20.09 -5.39
C PRO A 95 -22.62 20.71 -4.68
N GLN A 96 -22.80 20.51 -3.35
CA GLN A 96 -23.88 21.09 -2.57
C GLN A 96 -23.76 22.61 -2.40
N THR A 97 -22.52 23.12 -2.38
CA THR A 97 -22.25 24.56 -2.16
C THR A 97 -21.63 25.21 -3.37
N ASP A 98 -21.30 24.45 -4.41
CA ASP A 98 -20.56 24.88 -5.61
C ASP A 98 -19.25 25.60 -5.27
N ARG A 99 -18.52 25.08 -4.27
CA ARG A 99 -17.28 25.70 -3.78
C ARG A 99 -16.11 24.76 -3.90
N VAL A 100 -14.97 25.34 -4.24
CA VAL A 100 -13.64 24.71 -4.14
C VAL A 100 -12.95 25.28 -2.92
N ILE A 101 -12.43 24.41 -2.06
CA ILE A 101 -11.72 24.76 -0.84
C ILE A 101 -10.36 24.06 -0.86
N GLN A 102 -9.29 24.79 -0.57
CA GLN A 102 -7.98 24.20 -0.35
C GLN A 102 -7.92 23.61 1.06
N ILE A 103 -7.56 22.33 1.14
CA ILE A 103 -7.31 21.65 2.42
C ILE A 103 -5.87 21.93 2.83
N SER A 104 -5.68 22.64 3.93
CA SER A 104 -4.35 23.04 4.38
C SER A 104 -4.27 23.18 5.90
N GLY A 105 -3.05 23.23 6.43
CA GLY A 105 -2.80 23.42 7.86
C GLY A 105 -3.49 22.36 8.73
N HIS A 106 -4.29 22.79 9.72
CA HIS A 106 -4.98 21.88 10.62
C HIS A 106 -6.05 21.00 9.91
N MET A 107 -6.58 21.42 8.77
CA MET A 107 -7.55 20.64 7.99
C MET A 107 -6.95 19.34 7.47
N LEU A 108 -5.64 19.30 7.19
CA LEU A 108 -4.96 18.08 6.75
C LEU A 108 -5.06 16.93 7.77
N ARG A 109 -5.23 17.24 9.05
CA ARG A 109 -5.42 16.23 10.11
C ARG A 109 -6.84 15.72 10.25
N GLN A 110 -7.80 16.28 9.51
CA GLN A 110 -9.18 15.82 9.52
C GLN A 110 -9.35 14.52 8.75
N SER A 111 -10.34 13.73 9.15
CA SER A 111 -10.67 12.47 8.52
C SER A 111 -11.22 12.65 7.11
N VAL A 112 -10.74 11.84 6.18
CA VAL A 112 -11.31 11.73 4.84
C VAL A 112 -12.67 11.03 4.92
N MET A 113 -13.72 11.74 4.59
CA MET A 113 -15.09 11.20 4.62
C MET A 113 -15.46 10.52 5.96
N GLY A 114 -14.82 10.93 7.09
CA GLY A 114 -15.04 10.37 8.42
C GLY A 114 -14.55 8.94 8.59
N SER A 115 -13.58 8.53 7.81
CA SER A 115 -12.78 7.31 8.02
C SER A 115 -11.64 7.56 9.01
N ASP A 116 -10.84 6.55 9.28
CA ASP A 116 -9.62 6.64 10.09
C ASP A 116 -8.48 7.33 9.32
N MET A 117 -8.56 7.33 7.98
CA MET A 117 -7.58 7.99 7.11
C MET A 117 -7.74 9.50 7.17
N SER A 118 -6.66 10.23 7.39
CA SER A 118 -6.62 11.69 7.33
C SER A 118 -6.28 12.20 5.92
N TYR A 119 -6.53 13.49 5.67
CA TYR A 119 -6.05 14.12 4.44
C TYR A 119 -4.52 14.15 4.38
N ASN A 120 -3.85 14.20 5.52
CA ASN A 120 -2.39 14.13 5.56
C ASN A 120 -1.86 12.78 5.06
N ASP A 121 -2.56 11.68 5.36
CA ASP A 121 -2.20 10.35 4.85
C ASP A 121 -2.35 10.26 3.33
N MET A 122 -3.32 10.99 2.74
CA MET A 122 -3.47 11.08 1.28
C MET A 122 -2.37 11.91 0.61
N MET A 123 -1.67 12.73 1.37
CA MET A 123 -0.57 13.58 0.88
C MET A 123 0.80 12.93 1.04
N GLU A 124 0.88 11.78 1.71
CA GLU A 124 2.14 11.05 1.88
C GLU A 124 2.57 10.41 0.57
N ASP A 125 3.68 10.86 0.02
CA ASP A 125 4.21 10.45 -1.29
C ASP A 125 5.57 9.74 -1.18
N ARG A 126 6.14 9.67 0.02
CA ARG A 126 7.43 9.03 0.21
C ARG A 126 7.32 7.51 0.01
N PRO A 127 8.34 6.87 -0.57
CA PRO A 127 8.42 5.41 -0.68
C PRO A 127 8.27 4.72 0.67
N LEU A 128 7.69 3.52 0.68
CA LEU A 128 7.54 2.75 1.92
C LEU A 128 8.88 2.42 2.56
N GLU A 129 9.91 2.18 1.75
CA GLU A 129 11.26 1.92 2.24
C GLU A 129 11.87 3.08 3.04
N GLU A 130 11.49 4.32 2.76
CA GLU A 130 11.93 5.48 3.54
C GLU A 130 11.19 5.60 4.87
N LEU A 131 9.93 5.18 4.89
CA LEU A 131 9.03 5.33 6.03
C LEU A 131 9.12 4.20 7.03
N TYR A 132 9.33 2.96 6.53
CA TYR A 132 9.21 1.75 7.34
C TYR A 132 10.44 0.85 7.23
N GLU A 133 10.74 0.19 8.33
CA GLU A 133 11.58 -1.00 8.35
C GLU A 133 10.68 -2.22 8.15
N ALA A 134 11.04 -3.07 7.20
CA ALA A 134 10.23 -4.21 6.83
C ALA A 134 10.89 -5.53 7.17
N THR A 135 10.10 -6.49 7.62
CA THR A 135 10.50 -7.87 7.86
C THR A 135 9.48 -8.83 7.28
N LEU A 136 9.96 -9.97 6.76
CA LEU A 136 9.07 -11.06 6.35
C LEU A 136 8.71 -11.92 7.56
N GLU A 137 7.40 -12.10 7.80
CA GLU A 137 6.88 -13.00 8.82
C GLU A 137 6.70 -14.42 8.27
N GLY A 138 6.55 -14.59 6.94
CA GLY A 138 6.33 -15.87 6.29
C GLY A 138 5.56 -15.76 4.99
N SER A 139 4.91 -16.85 4.62
CA SER A 139 4.06 -16.92 3.42
C SER A 139 2.73 -17.60 3.73
N VAL A 140 1.71 -17.27 2.94
CA VAL A 140 0.37 -17.85 3.06
C VAL A 140 -0.29 -17.97 1.68
N LEU A 141 -1.12 -18.99 1.52
CA LEU A 141 -1.97 -19.15 0.34
C LEU A 141 -3.31 -18.44 0.57
N ILE A 142 -3.65 -17.48 -0.29
CA ILE A 142 -4.94 -16.77 -0.29
C ILE A 142 -5.56 -16.93 -1.67
N ASP A 143 -6.78 -17.46 -1.75
CA ASP A 143 -7.52 -17.68 -3.00
C ASP A 143 -6.70 -18.44 -4.07
N GLY A 144 -5.88 -19.42 -3.64
CA GLY A 144 -5.05 -20.23 -4.53
C GLY A 144 -3.76 -19.57 -5.01
N ARG A 145 -3.39 -18.40 -4.46
CA ARG A 145 -2.18 -17.64 -4.81
C ARG A 145 -1.27 -17.50 -3.60
N ASP A 146 0.03 -17.62 -3.84
CA ASP A 146 1.05 -17.44 -2.80
C ASP A 146 1.27 -15.96 -2.48
N HIS A 147 1.29 -15.64 -1.18
CA HIS A 147 1.57 -14.29 -0.69
C HIS A 147 2.70 -14.33 0.34
N TRP A 148 3.56 -13.33 0.32
CA TRP A 148 4.38 -13.00 1.49
C TRP A 148 3.56 -12.24 2.52
N ILE A 149 3.85 -12.49 3.79
CA ILE A 149 3.37 -11.67 4.91
C ILE A 149 4.51 -10.79 5.33
N MET A 150 4.33 -9.48 5.19
CA MET A 150 5.34 -8.47 5.54
C MET A 150 4.85 -7.64 6.72
N HIS A 151 5.69 -7.52 7.72
CA HIS A 151 5.52 -6.57 8.82
C HIS A 151 6.34 -5.31 8.55
N LEU A 152 5.71 -4.15 8.73
CA LEU A 152 6.29 -2.84 8.49
C LEU A 152 6.23 -2.04 9.80
N GLU A 153 7.37 -1.59 10.31
CA GLU A 153 7.47 -0.77 11.51
C GLU A 153 8.03 0.62 11.16
N ALA A 154 7.36 1.67 11.62
CA ALA A 154 7.72 3.04 11.29
C ALA A 154 9.13 3.40 11.79
N LYS A 155 9.99 3.90 10.91
CA LYS A 155 11.36 4.36 11.23
C LYS A 155 11.37 5.61 12.09
N ALA A 156 10.31 6.41 12.05
CA ALA A 156 10.20 7.67 12.78
C ALA A 156 8.85 7.82 13.46
N LYS A 157 8.82 8.64 14.53
CA LYS A 157 7.56 9.03 15.17
C LYS A 157 6.77 10.00 14.29
N GLY A 158 5.45 9.93 14.36
CA GLY A 158 4.56 10.88 13.71
C GLY A 158 3.88 10.37 12.44
N LEU A 159 4.15 9.14 12.01
CA LEU A 159 3.33 8.46 11.02
C LEU A 159 2.00 8.03 11.65
N SER A 160 0.92 8.15 10.90
CA SER A 160 -0.43 7.79 11.35
C SER A 160 -0.54 6.29 11.67
N TYR A 161 0.22 5.47 10.94
CA TYR A 161 0.25 4.02 11.09
C TYR A 161 1.65 3.58 11.49
N PRO A 162 1.95 3.49 12.79
CA PRO A 162 3.28 3.11 13.27
C PRO A 162 3.65 1.65 12.97
N LYS A 163 2.66 0.80 12.74
CA LYS A 163 2.82 -0.60 12.34
C LYS A 163 1.82 -0.91 11.24
N ARG A 164 2.28 -1.67 10.25
CA ARG A 164 1.44 -2.17 9.15
C ARG A 164 1.76 -3.64 8.91
N ARG A 165 0.81 -4.38 8.44
CA ARG A 165 0.98 -5.76 8.00
C ARG A 165 0.40 -5.90 6.61
N ALA A 166 1.21 -6.33 5.65
CA ALA A 166 0.82 -6.43 4.26
C ALA A 166 0.93 -7.88 3.76
N TRP A 167 -0.04 -8.30 2.94
CA TRP A 167 -0.01 -9.57 2.20
C TRP A 167 0.27 -9.26 0.74
N ILE A 168 1.47 -9.61 0.29
CA ILE A 168 1.99 -9.25 -1.03
C ILE A 168 1.92 -10.47 -1.92
N ASP A 169 1.17 -10.38 -3.00
CA ASP A 169 1.10 -11.43 -4.01
C ASP A 169 2.47 -11.65 -4.66
N LYS A 170 2.94 -12.90 -4.67
CA LYS A 170 4.29 -13.23 -5.15
C LYS A 170 4.45 -13.12 -6.67
N GLU A 171 3.36 -13.18 -7.41
CA GLU A 171 3.39 -13.08 -8.89
C GLU A 171 3.25 -11.62 -9.35
N TYR A 172 2.31 -10.88 -8.76
CA TYR A 172 2.05 -9.49 -9.16
C TYR A 172 2.93 -8.48 -8.42
N LEU A 173 3.53 -8.87 -7.29
CA LEU A 173 4.30 -7.98 -6.42
C LEU A 173 3.50 -6.73 -6.04
N LEU A 174 2.24 -6.96 -5.65
CA LEU A 174 1.30 -5.93 -5.19
C LEU A 174 0.70 -6.34 -3.85
N PRO A 175 0.45 -5.38 -2.96
CA PRO A 175 -0.27 -5.65 -1.72
C PRO A 175 -1.74 -5.92 -2.01
N MET A 176 -2.20 -7.12 -1.71
CA MET A 176 -3.60 -7.53 -1.91
C MET A 176 -4.45 -7.29 -0.66
N LYS A 177 -3.81 -7.22 0.50
CA LYS A 177 -4.42 -6.90 1.79
C LYS A 177 -3.42 -6.14 2.65
N GLU A 178 -3.91 -5.18 3.41
CA GLU A 178 -3.15 -4.47 4.45
C GLU A 178 -3.99 -4.33 5.72
N GLU A 179 -3.30 -4.40 6.85
CA GLU A 179 -3.80 -4.05 8.18
C GLU A 179 -2.91 -2.91 8.72
N LEU A 180 -3.56 -1.86 9.26
CA LEU A 180 -2.93 -0.62 9.68
C LEU A 180 -3.13 -0.38 11.17
#